data_79fcb8f4bec371b9fddfbea6dfac8bd1
#
_entry.id   79fcb8f4bec371b9fddfbea6dfac8bd1
#
_cell.length_a   1.000
_cell.length_b   1.000
_cell.length_c   1.000
_cell.angle_alpha   90.00
_cell.angle_beta   90.00
_cell.angle_gamma   90.00
#
_symmetry.space_group_name_H-M   'P 1'
#
loop_
_entity.id
_entity.type
_entity.pdbx_description
1 polymer ?
#
loop_
_entity_poly.entity_id
_entity_poly.type
_entity_poly.pdbx_seq_one_letter_code
_entity_poly.pdbx_strand_id
1 'polypeptide(L)'
;MNSGRAPRQAPRRRTDSRRTDRIRTERGRLRGVLVAVGAVVAALTLAACSGGGKSGGGGDTNFVTNTGGISSLAKADRQDINDIAGETLEGGKLDVAALKGKIVVLNVWGSWCGPCRAEAPHFAAVAKETEAKGVVFVGINTRDASKGAALAFEKDFGIGYPSLYDPAGKLILRGFPKGTLNPQAIPSTIVLDRDGKIAARSLMALDDEKLRTMIDPLIAEK
;
A
#
# COMPACT_ATOMS: atom_id res chain seq x y z
N MET A 1 48.64 39.43 -28.66
CA MET A 1 49.74 38.83 -27.91
C MET A 1 49.16 37.71 -27.10
N ASN A 2 49.20 36.52 -27.64
CA ASN A 2 50.09 35.42 -27.33
C ASN A 2 49.69 34.74 -26.03
N SER A 3 49.46 33.50 -25.84
CA SER A 3 49.88 32.19 -26.42
C SER A 3 48.95 31.14 -25.78
N GLY A 4 48.34 30.24 -26.35
CA GLY A 4 48.75 29.02 -27.00
C GLY A 4 49.35 27.99 -26.04
N ARG A 5 48.54 27.04 -25.46
CA ARG A 5 49.08 25.79 -24.94
C ARG A 5 48.15 24.61 -25.16
N ALA A 6 48.54 23.73 -26.06
CA ALA A 6 47.92 22.47 -26.38
C ALA A 6 48.07 21.43 -25.24
N PRO A 7 47.15 20.45 -25.10
CA PRO A 7 47.26 19.37 -24.14
C PRO A 7 48.11 18.22 -24.66
N ARG A 8 49.00 17.72 -23.81
CA ARG A 8 49.91 16.58 -24.05
C ARG A 8 49.10 15.25 -24.05
N GLN A 9 49.26 14.49 -25.08
CA GLN A 9 48.84 13.09 -25.21
C GLN A 9 49.71 12.18 -24.33
N ALA A 10 49.10 11.29 -23.54
CA ALA A 10 49.75 10.22 -22.80
C ALA A 10 49.80 8.91 -23.64
N PRO A 11 50.80 8.06 -23.46
CA PRO A 11 51.09 6.95 -24.38
C PRO A 11 50.21 5.72 -24.11
N ARG A 12 49.78 5.08 -25.21
CA ARG A 12 49.09 3.80 -25.23
C ARG A 12 50.04 2.67 -24.78
N ARG A 13 49.70 1.96 -23.71
CA ARG A 13 50.30 0.67 -23.37
C ARG A 13 49.67 -0.42 -24.22
N ARG A 14 50.50 -1.03 -25.07
CA ARG A 14 50.25 -2.32 -25.70
C ARG A 14 50.36 -3.38 -24.62
N THR A 15 49.33 -4.20 -24.42
CA THR A 15 49.41 -5.45 -23.68
C THR A 15 49.55 -6.60 -24.67
N ASP A 16 50.63 -7.29 -24.48
CA ASP A 16 51.10 -8.45 -25.22
C ASP A 16 50.21 -9.67 -24.98
N SER A 17 49.68 -10.22 -26.06
CA SER A 17 48.90 -11.45 -26.04
C SER A 17 49.82 -12.59 -26.50
N ARG A 18 50.47 -13.26 -25.60
CA ARG A 18 51.08 -14.57 -25.83
C ARG A 18 51.51 -15.20 -24.51
N ARG A 19 50.67 -16.06 -23.98
CA ARG A 19 51.07 -17.25 -23.21
C ARG A 19 49.81 -17.89 -22.62
N THR A 20 49.37 -18.94 -23.24
CA THR A 20 49.03 -20.21 -22.59
C THR A 20 48.28 -21.11 -23.56
N ASP A 21 48.99 -21.57 -24.58
CA ASP A 21 48.73 -22.88 -25.13
C ASP A 21 49.73 -23.82 -24.49
N ARG A 22 49.26 -24.66 -23.59
CA ARG A 22 49.79 -25.99 -23.26
C ARG A 22 49.27 -26.41 -21.89
N ILE A 23 48.20 -27.15 -21.87
CA ILE A 23 48.05 -28.41 -21.11
C ILE A 23 46.85 -29.11 -21.74
N ARG A 24 47.15 -29.89 -22.72
CA ARG A 24 46.27 -30.90 -23.30
C ARG A 24 46.85 -32.25 -22.92
N THR A 25 45.94 -33.16 -22.66
CA THR A 25 46.16 -34.60 -22.49
C THR A 25 46.63 -35.05 -21.09
N GLU A 26 45.73 -35.65 -20.39
CA GLU A 26 45.65 -37.05 -20.02
C GLU A 26 44.67 -37.23 -18.89
N ARG A 27 43.63 -37.94 -19.11
CA ARG A 27 43.10 -39.06 -18.33
C ARG A 27 41.63 -39.27 -18.68
N GLY A 28 41.51 -40.00 -19.74
CA GLY A 28 40.29 -40.74 -20.01
C GLY A 28 40.22 -41.97 -19.07
N ARG A 29 39.04 -42.49 -18.94
CA ARG A 29 38.66 -43.74 -18.32
C ARG A 29 38.45 -43.70 -16.78
N LEU A 30 37.30 -43.21 -16.45
CA LEU A 30 36.44 -43.74 -15.36
C LEU A 30 35.06 -43.06 -15.49
N ARG A 31 34.43 -43.35 -16.62
CA ARG A 31 33.03 -42.97 -16.83
C ARG A 31 32.23 -44.24 -16.95
N GLY A 32 31.30 -44.38 -16.07
CA GLY A 32 30.24 -45.36 -16.25
C GLY A 32 29.92 -46.17 -15.01
N VAL A 33 29.39 -45.56 -13.92
CA VAL A 33 28.51 -46.27 -12.97
C VAL A 33 27.71 -45.33 -12.03
N LEU A 34 27.81 -44.03 -12.14
CA LEU A 34 27.09 -43.12 -11.20
C LEU A 34 26.01 -42.21 -11.85
N VAL A 35 25.33 -42.66 -12.88
CA VAL A 35 24.27 -41.88 -13.55
C VAL A 35 22.84 -42.42 -13.32
N ALA A 36 22.67 -43.51 -12.59
CA ALA A 36 21.35 -44.13 -12.45
C ALA A 36 20.60 -43.88 -11.11
N VAL A 37 21.14 -43.10 -10.17
CA VAL A 37 20.46 -42.85 -8.86
C VAL A 37 20.01 -41.38 -8.68
N GLY A 38 20.41 -40.46 -9.57
CA GLY A 38 20.07 -39.03 -9.47
C GLY A 38 18.71 -38.60 -10.07
N ALA A 39 18.03 -39.46 -10.81
CA ALA A 39 16.83 -39.07 -11.57
C ALA A 39 15.49 -39.30 -10.86
N VAL A 40 15.43 -39.91 -9.70
CA VAL A 40 14.17 -40.23 -8.98
C VAL A 40 13.86 -39.24 -7.85
N VAL A 41 14.82 -38.45 -7.41
CA VAL A 41 14.58 -37.47 -6.31
C VAL A 41 14.16 -36.08 -6.82
N ALA A 42 14.33 -35.79 -8.11
CA ALA A 42 13.95 -34.48 -8.69
C ALA A 42 12.48 -34.36 -9.13
N ALA A 43 11.69 -35.43 -9.07
CA ALA A 43 10.28 -35.43 -9.52
C ALA A 43 9.25 -35.23 -8.41
N LEU A 44 9.65 -35.10 -7.15
CA LEU A 44 8.73 -34.97 -6.01
C LEU A 44 8.66 -33.58 -5.38
N THR A 45 9.32 -32.57 -5.95
CA THR A 45 9.32 -31.19 -5.38
C THR A 45 8.51 -30.18 -6.20
N LEU A 46 7.78 -30.57 -7.25
CA LEU A 46 6.96 -29.64 -8.06
C LEU A 46 5.45 -29.65 -7.74
N ALA A 47 5.03 -30.31 -6.69
CA ALA A 47 3.61 -30.41 -6.34
C ALA A 47 3.18 -29.55 -5.13
N ALA A 48 4.01 -28.58 -4.70
CA ALA A 48 3.72 -27.74 -3.52
C ALA A 48 3.56 -26.24 -3.84
N CYS A 49 3.17 -25.86 -5.05
CA CYS A 49 2.91 -24.45 -5.40
C CYS A 49 1.49 -24.25 -5.98
N SER A 50 0.47 -24.91 -5.40
CA SER A 50 -0.93 -24.57 -5.64
C SER A 50 -1.64 -24.27 -4.31
N GLY A 51 -1.02 -23.43 -3.49
CA GLY A 51 -1.63 -22.79 -2.34
C GLY A 51 -1.50 -21.29 -2.53
N GLY A 52 -2.64 -20.58 -2.60
CA GLY A 52 -2.72 -19.14 -2.79
C GLY A 52 -1.72 -18.40 -1.93
N GLY A 53 -0.77 -17.74 -2.58
CA GLY A 53 0.31 -17.00 -1.93
C GLY A 53 -0.23 -15.88 -1.06
N LYS A 54 -0.14 -16.02 0.24
CA LYS A 54 -0.17 -14.88 1.16
C LYS A 54 1.09 -14.05 0.88
N SER A 55 1.01 -13.08 -0.01
CA SER A 55 2.04 -12.04 -0.16
C SER A 55 1.95 -11.13 1.06
N GLY A 56 2.52 -11.57 2.18
CA GLY A 56 2.60 -10.80 3.40
C GLY A 56 3.75 -9.81 3.33
N GLY A 57 3.48 -8.57 2.99
CA GLY A 57 4.33 -7.45 3.37
C GLY A 57 4.11 -7.11 4.84
N GLY A 58 5.02 -7.50 5.72
CA GLY A 58 5.28 -6.96 7.05
C GLY A 58 4.17 -7.03 8.09
N GLY A 59 4.31 -7.94 9.06
CA GLY A 59 3.50 -8.05 10.27
C GLY A 59 2.31 -9.01 10.17
N ASP A 60 1.94 -9.62 11.30
CA ASP A 60 0.85 -10.60 11.49
C ASP A 60 -0.56 -10.02 11.22
N THR A 61 -0.78 -9.39 10.07
CA THR A 61 -2.02 -8.66 9.78
C THR A 61 -3.03 -9.42 8.94
N ASN A 62 -2.75 -10.64 8.50
CA ASN A 62 -3.61 -11.52 7.68
C ASN A 62 -4.22 -10.88 6.41
N PHE A 63 -3.74 -9.70 5.98
CA PHE A 63 -4.23 -9.06 4.77
C PHE A 63 -3.85 -9.84 3.51
N VAL A 64 -4.84 -10.12 2.67
CA VAL A 64 -4.63 -10.65 1.32
C VAL A 64 -4.66 -9.48 0.34
N THR A 65 -3.54 -9.24 -0.33
CA THR A 65 -3.44 -8.16 -1.32
C THR A 65 -3.82 -8.71 -2.70
N ASN A 66 -4.78 -8.05 -3.36
CA ASN A 66 -5.18 -8.34 -4.73
C ASN A 66 -4.41 -7.47 -5.75
N THR A 67 -4.63 -7.74 -7.04
CA THR A 67 -4.15 -6.88 -8.13
C THR A 67 -4.80 -5.49 -8.00
N GLY A 68 -3.99 -4.45 -7.81
CA GLY A 68 -4.48 -3.07 -7.65
C GLY A 68 -4.16 -2.44 -6.29
N GLY A 69 -3.41 -3.15 -5.44
CA GLY A 69 -2.91 -2.59 -4.17
C GLY A 69 -3.95 -2.52 -3.05
N ILE A 70 -5.12 -3.13 -3.26
CA ILE A 70 -6.14 -3.30 -2.22
C ILE A 70 -5.86 -4.59 -1.46
N SER A 71 -5.88 -4.50 -0.14
CA SER A 71 -5.74 -5.64 0.75
C SER A 71 -7.01 -5.82 1.56
N SER A 72 -7.56 -7.03 1.59
CA SER A 72 -8.79 -7.36 2.33
C SER A 72 -8.56 -8.43 3.38
N LEU A 73 -9.47 -8.50 4.34
CA LEU A 73 -9.50 -9.50 5.40
C LEU A 73 -10.77 -10.34 5.29
N ALA A 74 -10.62 -11.66 5.43
CA ALA A 74 -11.78 -12.52 5.65
C ALA A 74 -12.49 -12.12 6.96
N LYS A 75 -13.80 -12.30 7.06
CA LYS A 75 -14.62 -11.83 8.21
C LYS A 75 -14.06 -12.30 9.56
N ALA A 76 -13.56 -13.54 9.62
CA ALA A 76 -12.99 -14.12 10.83
C ALA A 76 -11.64 -13.49 11.25
N ASP A 77 -10.93 -12.84 10.31
CA ASP A 77 -9.59 -12.27 10.53
C ASP A 77 -9.65 -10.75 10.79
N ARG A 78 -10.84 -10.13 10.71
CA ARG A 78 -11.02 -8.69 10.88
C ARG A 78 -10.72 -8.28 12.32
N GLN A 79 -9.92 -7.24 12.46
CA GLN A 79 -9.48 -6.71 13.75
C GLN A 79 -10.25 -5.44 14.09
N ASP A 80 -10.44 -5.19 15.38
CA ASP A 80 -10.99 -3.93 15.86
C ASP A 80 -10.01 -2.78 15.62
N ILE A 81 -10.55 -1.58 15.40
CA ILE A 81 -9.77 -0.35 15.52
C ILE A 81 -9.60 0.00 17.00
N ASN A 82 -8.59 0.80 17.30
CA ASN A 82 -8.50 1.46 18.59
C ASN A 82 -9.38 2.74 18.59
N ASP A 83 -9.20 3.60 19.62
CA ASP A 83 -9.93 4.85 19.73
C ASP A 83 -9.55 5.82 18.58
N ILE A 84 -10.54 6.16 17.74
CA ILE A 84 -10.45 7.16 16.67
C ILE A 84 -11.57 8.17 16.91
N ALA A 85 -11.30 9.14 17.75
CA ALA A 85 -12.22 10.22 18.09
C ALA A 85 -11.47 11.54 18.20
N GLY A 86 -12.14 12.64 17.86
CA GLY A 86 -11.52 13.94 17.92
C GLY A 86 -12.40 15.08 17.44
N GLU A 87 -11.78 16.26 17.33
CA GLU A 87 -12.41 17.45 16.75
C GLU A 87 -12.41 17.36 15.23
N THR A 88 -13.48 17.77 14.57
CA THR A 88 -13.55 17.90 13.12
C THR A 88 -12.98 19.24 12.65
N LEU A 89 -12.73 19.34 11.33
CA LEU A 89 -12.27 20.58 10.72
C LEU A 89 -13.23 21.74 10.99
N GLU A 90 -14.54 21.47 10.98
CA GLU A 90 -15.60 22.47 11.23
C GLU A 90 -15.81 22.77 12.72
N GLY A 91 -15.06 22.14 13.63
CA GLY A 91 -15.14 22.38 15.07
C GLY A 91 -16.14 21.50 15.83
N GLY A 92 -16.78 20.54 15.15
CA GLY A 92 -17.58 19.49 15.79
C GLY A 92 -16.72 18.43 16.46
N LYS A 93 -17.36 17.41 17.04
CA LYS A 93 -16.71 16.20 17.56
C LYS A 93 -17.25 14.98 16.84
N LEU A 94 -16.37 14.05 16.52
CA LEU A 94 -16.73 12.79 15.90
C LEU A 94 -15.99 11.65 16.60
N ASP A 95 -16.72 10.57 16.87
CA ASP A 95 -16.19 9.30 17.35
C ASP A 95 -16.58 8.21 16.36
N VAL A 96 -15.59 7.57 15.76
CA VAL A 96 -15.82 6.50 14.78
C VAL A 96 -16.54 5.30 15.42
N ALA A 97 -16.34 5.04 16.71
CA ALA A 97 -17.03 3.96 17.41
C ALA A 97 -18.55 4.17 17.48
N ALA A 98 -19.02 5.41 17.42
CA ALA A 98 -20.45 5.73 17.38
C ALA A 98 -21.11 5.40 16.02
N LEU A 99 -20.32 5.07 15.00
CA LEU A 99 -20.80 4.74 13.64
C LEU A 99 -21.07 3.23 13.44
N LYS A 100 -21.01 2.41 14.50
CA LYS A 100 -21.36 0.98 14.41
C LYS A 100 -22.74 0.78 13.77
N GLY A 101 -22.88 -0.29 13.00
CA GLY A 101 -24.05 -0.54 12.15
C GLY A 101 -23.91 0.03 10.73
N LYS A 102 -22.95 0.90 10.50
CA LYS A 102 -22.59 1.44 9.18
C LYS A 102 -21.29 0.84 8.67
N ILE A 103 -21.13 0.82 7.35
CA ILE A 103 -19.83 0.62 6.73
C ILE A 103 -19.11 1.97 6.77
N VAL A 104 -17.89 2.02 7.33
CA VAL A 104 -17.18 3.28 7.50
C VAL A 104 -15.92 3.29 6.62
N VAL A 105 -15.80 4.31 5.78
CA VAL A 105 -14.60 4.56 4.97
C VAL A 105 -13.78 5.64 5.64
N LEU A 106 -12.62 5.28 6.15
CA LEU A 106 -11.65 6.21 6.75
C LEU A 106 -10.60 6.55 5.70
N ASN A 107 -10.51 7.81 5.29
CA ASN A 107 -9.53 8.29 4.33
C ASN A 107 -8.53 9.22 5.01
N VAL A 108 -7.25 8.84 5.00
CA VAL A 108 -6.15 9.64 5.57
C VAL A 108 -5.55 10.50 4.47
N TRP A 109 -5.62 11.83 4.66
CA TRP A 109 -5.26 12.79 3.63
C TRP A 109 -4.61 14.07 4.18
N GLY A 110 -4.03 14.87 3.29
CA GLY A 110 -3.54 16.21 3.56
C GLY A 110 -3.73 17.13 2.36
N SER A 111 -3.98 18.41 2.56
CA SER A 111 -4.24 19.38 1.48
C SER A 111 -3.06 19.57 0.52
N TRP A 112 -1.85 19.38 1.01
CA TRP A 112 -0.58 19.44 0.30
C TRP A 112 -0.25 18.17 -0.49
N CYS A 113 -0.98 17.08 -0.30
CA CYS A 113 -0.69 15.77 -0.86
C CYS A 113 -1.24 15.67 -2.30
N GLY A 114 -0.38 15.63 -3.30
CA GLY A 114 -0.76 15.55 -4.71
C GLY A 114 -1.68 14.36 -5.04
N PRO A 115 -1.34 13.12 -4.66
CA PRO A 115 -2.21 11.95 -4.88
C PRO A 115 -3.55 12.04 -4.14
N CYS A 116 -3.60 12.69 -2.94
CA CYS A 116 -4.86 12.91 -2.23
C CYS A 116 -5.79 13.86 -3.01
N ARG A 117 -5.23 14.86 -3.68
CA ARG A 117 -5.98 15.77 -4.55
C ARG A 117 -6.56 15.04 -5.77
N ALA A 118 -5.83 14.06 -6.29
CA ALA A 118 -6.29 13.27 -7.44
C ALA A 118 -7.46 12.33 -7.07
N GLU A 119 -7.47 11.75 -5.87
CA GLU A 119 -8.54 10.83 -5.43
C GLU A 119 -9.77 11.55 -4.88
N ALA A 120 -9.65 12.80 -4.40
CA ALA A 120 -10.70 13.51 -3.70
C ALA A 120 -12.04 13.60 -4.47
N PRO A 121 -12.09 13.90 -5.80
CA PRO A 121 -13.34 13.89 -6.54
C PRO A 121 -14.05 12.52 -6.56
N HIS A 122 -13.28 11.43 -6.64
CA HIS A 122 -13.80 10.07 -6.61
C HIS A 122 -14.44 9.75 -5.26
N PHE A 123 -13.79 10.16 -4.16
CA PHE A 123 -14.32 9.99 -2.81
C PHE A 123 -15.60 10.78 -2.60
N ALA A 124 -15.65 12.03 -3.05
CA ALA A 124 -16.87 12.86 -2.97
C ALA A 124 -18.05 12.22 -3.72
N ALA A 125 -17.82 11.70 -4.93
CA ALA A 125 -18.84 11.05 -5.75
C ALA A 125 -19.35 9.76 -5.10
N VAL A 126 -18.44 8.85 -4.73
CA VAL A 126 -18.80 7.53 -4.14
C VAL A 126 -19.46 7.71 -2.77
N ALA A 127 -19.03 8.67 -1.95
CA ALA A 127 -19.67 8.97 -0.67
C ALA A 127 -21.14 9.30 -0.85
N LYS A 128 -21.47 10.20 -1.77
CA LYS A 128 -22.84 10.61 -2.09
C LYS A 128 -23.70 9.45 -2.59
N GLU A 129 -23.13 8.60 -3.47
CA GLU A 129 -23.87 7.49 -4.07
C GLU A 129 -24.14 6.34 -3.07
N THR A 130 -23.28 6.16 -2.08
CA THR A 130 -23.35 5.01 -1.15
C THR A 130 -23.98 5.36 0.20
N GLU A 131 -24.26 6.63 0.47
CA GLU A 131 -24.91 7.10 1.71
C GLU A 131 -26.22 6.36 2.01
N ALA A 132 -27.11 6.29 1.03
CA ALA A 132 -28.40 5.59 1.15
C ALA A 132 -28.23 4.07 1.36
N LYS A 133 -27.06 3.51 1.06
CA LYS A 133 -26.70 2.10 1.28
C LYS A 133 -26.10 1.86 2.67
N GLY A 134 -26.02 2.89 3.51
CA GLY A 134 -25.49 2.81 4.87
C GLY A 134 -23.96 2.86 4.93
N VAL A 135 -23.31 3.49 3.96
CA VAL A 135 -21.89 3.78 3.98
C VAL A 135 -21.66 5.21 4.47
N VAL A 136 -20.73 5.40 5.39
CA VAL A 136 -20.34 6.69 5.94
C VAL A 136 -18.86 6.92 5.65
N PHE A 137 -18.52 8.10 5.14
CA PHE A 137 -17.14 8.51 4.92
C PHE A 137 -16.69 9.43 6.05
N VAL A 138 -15.45 9.26 6.48
CA VAL A 138 -14.79 10.13 7.46
C VAL A 138 -13.37 10.37 7.00
N GLY A 139 -12.99 11.63 6.82
CA GLY A 139 -11.62 12.02 6.58
C GLY A 139 -10.80 12.01 7.88
N ILE A 140 -9.50 11.78 7.77
CA ILE A 140 -8.51 12.04 8.82
C ILE A 140 -7.49 12.97 8.19
N ASN A 141 -7.67 14.27 8.40
CA ASN A 141 -6.74 15.28 7.88
C ASN A 141 -5.49 15.32 8.74
N THR A 142 -4.34 15.11 8.12
CA THR A 142 -3.08 15.03 8.85
C THR A 142 -1.99 15.94 8.27
N ARG A 143 -1.12 16.43 9.14
CA ARG A 143 0.06 17.25 8.79
C ARG A 143 -0.26 18.55 8.04
N ASP A 144 -1.51 19.00 8.07
CA ASP A 144 -1.85 20.36 7.69
C ASP A 144 -1.54 21.31 8.85
N ALA A 145 -0.81 22.38 8.57
CA ALA A 145 -0.40 23.36 9.58
C ALA A 145 -1.58 24.16 10.13
N SER A 146 -2.69 24.24 9.38
CA SER A 146 -3.91 24.94 9.78
C SER A 146 -5.15 24.29 9.19
N LYS A 147 -6.28 24.42 9.90
CA LYS A 147 -7.60 24.00 9.40
C LYS A 147 -8.00 24.71 8.11
N GLY A 148 -7.55 25.96 7.90
CA GLY A 148 -7.92 26.75 6.73
C GLY A 148 -7.52 26.11 5.39
N ALA A 149 -6.31 25.53 5.30
CA ALA A 149 -5.86 24.84 4.09
C ALA A 149 -6.68 23.56 3.84
N ALA A 150 -6.99 22.82 4.91
CA ALA A 150 -7.81 21.62 4.83
C ALA A 150 -9.26 21.92 4.42
N LEU A 151 -9.89 22.94 5.00
CA LEU A 151 -11.24 23.38 4.65
C LEU A 151 -11.32 23.89 3.20
N ALA A 152 -10.29 24.60 2.73
CA ALA A 152 -10.22 25.02 1.34
C ALA A 152 -10.17 23.82 0.39
N PHE A 153 -9.38 22.79 0.73
CA PHE A 153 -9.33 21.53 -0.02
C PHE A 153 -10.72 20.86 -0.08
N GLU A 154 -11.39 20.68 1.07
CA GLU A 154 -12.72 20.06 1.09
C GLU A 154 -13.72 20.81 0.21
N LYS A 155 -13.71 22.13 0.27
CA LYS A 155 -14.55 22.98 -0.56
C LYS A 155 -14.22 22.84 -2.06
N ASP A 156 -12.93 22.87 -2.42
CA ASP A 156 -12.48 22.83 -3.82
C ASP A 156 -12.83 21.49 -4.50
N PHE A 157 -12.82 20.38 -3.72
CA PHE A 157 -13.10 19.03 -4.23
C PHE A 157 -14.53 18.56 -3.93
N GLY A 158 -15.38 19.38 -3.30
CA GLY A 158 -16.77 19.03 -3.00
C GLY A 158 -16.90 17.90 -1.98
N ILE A 159 -15.96 17.79 -1.04
CA ILE A 159 -16.03 16.82 0.06
C ILE A 159 -17.20 17.21 0.97
N GLY A 160 -18.20 16.34 1.06
CA GLY A 160 -19.42 16.56 1.83
C GLY A 160 -19.52 15.76 3.13
N TYR A 161 -18.46 15.08 3.53
CA TYR A 161 -18.38 14.28 4.76
C TYR A 161 -17.35 14.88 5.73
N PRO A 162 -17.53 14.65 7.05
CA PRO A 162 -16.66 15.28 8.06
C PRO A 162 -15.23 14.71 8.03
N SER A 163 -14.26 15.55 8.35
CA SER A 163 -12.87 15.11 8.58
C SER A 163 -12.42 15.45 10.00
N LEU A 164 -11.84 14.47 10.68
CA LEU A 164 -11.11 14.65 11.94
C LEU A 164 -9.82 15.44 11.67
N TYR A 165 -9.51 16.42 12.52
CA TYR A 165 -8.29 17.21 12.43
C TYR A 165 -7.18 16.61 13.29
N ASP A 166 -6.21 15.97 12.65
CA ASP A 166 -5.06 15.30 13.29
C ASP A 166 -3.71 15.83 12.78
N PRO A 167 -3.36 17.10 13.03
CA PRO A 167 -2.16 17.71 12.48
C PRO A 167 -0.86 17.02 12.95
N ALA A 168 -0.89 16.34 14.09
CA ALA A 168 0.24 15.63 14.67
C ALA A 168 0.26 14.13 14.31
N GLY A 169 -0.73 13.61 13.59
CA GLY A 169 -0.82 12.20 13.21
C GLY A 169 -1.06 11.24 14.37
N LYS A 170 -1.62 11.72 15.48
CA LYS A 170 -1.85 10.91 16.68
C LYS A 170 -2.93 9.84 16.48
N LEU A 171 -4.00 10.19 15.75
CA LEU A 171 -5.07 9.25 15.43
C LEU A 171 -4.56 8.12 14.55
N ILE A 172 -3.72 8.45 13.57
CA ILE A 172 -3.12 7.46 12.68
C ILE A 172 -2.18 6.51 13.44
N LEU A 173 -1.38 7.05 14.35
CA LEU A 173 -0.42 6.26 15.13
C LEU A 173 -1.08 5.32 16.15
N ARG A 174 -2.21 5.72 16.73
CA ARG A 174 -2.85 5.01 17.86
C ARG A 174 -4.14 4.32 17.48
N GLY A 175 -4.85 4.83 16.46
CA GLY A 175 -6.17 4.38 16.08
C GLY A 175 -6.21 3.02 15.37
N PHE A 176 -5.07 2.52 14.90
CA PHE A 176 -5.02 1.28 14.14
C PHE A 176 -4.03 0.28 14.74
N PRO A 177 -4.32 -1.03 14.65
CA PRO A 177 -3.35 -2.08 14.98
C PRO A 177 -2.05 -1.91 14.19
N LYS A 178 -0.94 -2.35 14.78
CA LYS A 178 0.38 -2.29 14.13
C LYS A 178 0.34 -3.01 12.76
N GLY A 179 0.93 -2.37 11.75
CA GLY A 179 1.01 -2.93 10.39
C GLY A 179 -0.25 -2.70 9.54
N THR A 180 -1.32 -2.08 10.06
CA THR A 180 -2.50 -1.73 9.28
C THR A 180 -2.19 -0.66 8.26
N LEU A 181 -1.52 0.41 8.66
CA LEU A 181 -1.08 1.48 7.75
C LEU A 181 0.29 2.04 8.17
N ASN A 182 0.91 2.77 7.26
CA ASN A 182 2.13 3.50 7.53
C ASN A 182 1.77 4.99 7.73
N PRO A 183 2.01 5.56 8.93
CA PRO A 183 1.69 6.97 9.21
C PRO A 183 2.36 7.98 8.30
N GLN A 184 3.43 7.60 7.61
CA GLN A 184 4.15 8.46 6.66
C GLN A 184 3.58 8.36 5.24
N ALA A 185 2.82 7.30 4.92
CA ALA A 185 2.28 7.07 3.59
C ALA A 185 0.82 7.55 3.51
N ILE A 186 0.59 8.62 2.77
CA ILE A 186 -0.73 9.12 2.41
C ILE A 186 -0.82 9.31 0.89
N PRO A 187 -1.99 9.11 0.30
CA PRO A 187 -3.25 8.73 0.95
C PRO A 187 -3.25 7.28 1.43
N SER A 188 -4.05 7.02 2.44
CA SER A 188 -4.38 5.67 2.88
C SER A 188 -5.86 5.58 3.17
N THR A 189 -6.48 4.47 2.78
CA THR A 189 -7.90 4.22 2.99
C THR A 189 -8.10 2.93 3.77
N ILE A 190 -8.91 2.98 4.83
CA ILE A 190 -9.34 1.83 5.61
C ILE A 190 -10.85 1.75 5.52
N VAL A 191 -11.39 0.58 5.27
CA VAL A 191 -12.83 0.34 5.29
C VAL A 191 -13.16 -0.58 6.46
N LEU A 192 -14.09 -0.12 7.30
CA LEU A 192 -14.63 -0.88 8.40
C LEU A 192 -15.97 -1.49 8.02
N ASP A 193 -16.22 -2.69 8.50
CA ASP A 193 -17.53 -3.32 8.41
C ASP A 193 -18.54 -2.74 9.42
N ARG A 194 -19.76 -3.29 9.44
CA ARG A 194 -20.83 -2.82 10.36
C ARG A 194 -20.53 -3.07 11.84
N ASP A 195 -19.65 -4.01 12.13
CA ASP A 195 -19.19 -4.28 13.51
C ASP A 195 -18.08 -3.31 13.94
N GLY A 196 -17.61 -2.43 13.03
CA GLY A 196 -16.51 -1.50 13.25
C GLY A 196 -15.13 -2.14 13.12
N LYS A 197 -15.04 -3.30 12.45
CA LYS A 197 -13.81 -4.04 12.25
C LYS A 197 -13.19 -3.73 10.88
N ILE A 198 -11.87 -3.76 10.81
CA ILE A 198 -11.12 -3.51 9.58
C ILE A 198 -11.37 -4.64 8.59
N ALA A 199 -12.01 -4.32 7.46
CA ALA A 199 -12.33 -5.26 6.40
C ALA A 199 -11.40 -5.13 5.18
N ALA A 200 -11.00 -3.90 4.83
CA ALA A 200 -10.11 -3.65 3.69
C ALA A 200 -9.23 -2.44 3.93
N ARG A 201 -8.10 -2.39 3.20
CA ARG A 201 -7.22 -1.21 3.16
C ARG A 201 -6.63 -1.00 1.78
N SER A 202 -6.30 0.27 1.49
CA SER A 202 -5.39 0.66 0.41
C SER A 202 -4.35 1.64 0.96
N LEU A 203 -3.11 1.51 0.52
CA LEU A 203 -2.00 2.39 0.89
C LEU A 203 -1.55 3.25 -0.31
N MET A 204 -2.46 3.51 -1.23
CA MET A 204 -2.27 4.33 -2.43
C MET A 204 -3.57 5.03 -2.80
N ALA A 205 -3.47 6.02 -3.68
CA ALA A 205 -4.63 6.73 -4.21
C ALA A 205 -5.59 5.79 -4.93
N LEU A 206 -6.88 6.01 -4.74
CA LEU A 206 -7.96 5.23 -5.29
C LEU A 206 -8.79 6.06 -6.27
N ASP A 207 -9.17 5.44 -7.38
CA ASP A 207 -10.29 5.85 -8.22
C ASP A 207 -11.60 5.26 -7.69
N ASP A 208 -12.72 5.64 -8.30
CA ASP A 208 -14.05 5.16 -7.90
C ASP A 208 -14.24 3.66 -8.08
N GLU A 209 -13.67 3.05 -9.12
CA GLU A 209 -13.73 1.59 -9.34
C GLU A 209 -13.04 0.82 -8.21
N LYS A 210 -11.82 1.23 -7.87
CA LYS A 210 -11.07 0.61 -6.78
C LYS A 210 -11.73 0.83 -5.42
N LEU A 211 -12.24 2.04 -5.18
CA LEU A 211 -12.95 2.35 -3.95
C LEU A 211 -14.21 1.48 -3.80
N ARG A 212 -14.99 1.28 -4.88
CA ARG A 212 -16.13 0.36 -4.88
C ARG A 212 -15.72 -1.08 -4.64
N THR A 213 -14.60 -1.55 -5.18
CA THR A 213 -14.06 -2.89 -4.90
C THR A 213 -13.88 -3.14 -3.40
N MET A 214 -13.59 -2.10 -2.61
CA MET A 214 -13.48 -2.21 -1.15
C MET A 214 -14.84 -2.18 -0.42
N ILE A 215 -15.83 -1.48 -0.98
CA ILE A 215 -17.10 -1.17 -0.30
C ILE A 215 -18.21 -2.15 -0.69
N ASP A 216 -18.35 -2.47 -1.98
CA ASP A 216 -19.51 -3.24 -2.49
C ASP A 216 -19.63 -4.64 -1.88
N PRO A 217 -18.54 -5.40 -1.62
CA PRO A 217 -18.64 -6.67 -0.90
C PRO A 217 -19.27 -6.52 0.49
N LEU A 218 -18.96 -5.43 1.20
CA LEU A 218 -19.46 -5.16 2.55
C LEU A 218 -20.93 -4.71 2.53
N ILE A 219 -21.37 -4.01 1.46
CA ILE A 219 -22.78 -3.68 1.26
C ILE A 219 -23.60 -4.96 1.08
N ALA A 220 -23.05 -5.94 0.37
CA ALA A 220 -23.68 -7.23 0.13
C ALA A 220 -23.66 -8.17 1.35
N GLU A 221 -22.73 -7.99 2.30
CA GLU A 221 -22.70 -8.76 3.55
C GLU A 221 -23.93 -8.42 4.42
N LYS A 222 -24.59 -9.50 4.89
CA LYS A 222 -25.75 -9.40 5.82
C LYS A 222 -25.29 -9.53 7.27
#